data_7ef18b3fe33e952a76983e78f107a03d
#
_entry.id   7ef18b3fe33e952a76983e78f107a03d
#
_cell.length_a   1.000
_cell.length_b   1.000
_cell.length_c   1.000
_cell.angle_alpha   90.00
_cell.angle_beta   90.00
_cell.angle_gamma   90.00
#
_symmetry.space_group_name_H-M   'P 1'
#
loop_
_entity.id
_entity.type
_entity.pdbx_description
1 polymer ?
#
loop_
_entity_poly.entity_id
_entity_poly.type
_entity_poly.pdbx_seq_one_letter_code
_entity_poly.pdbx_strand_id
1 'polypeptide(L)'
;MAKIYKPSKTPSTSEYVAGLKSIKPQISDSQIRLLQQQYYALDRKIAATELAVLAEIKSGRGTVNLLYGRLGRIFCKAIGFEPDQREVGTYRWWSIWSTGYEEGNKFFWQMHPEVAEALEILGWVSSHKDASNPLNLYPDEIKKAKIYREGTVQQILVNAYERDSHARAECIKEYGLDWSICGVLFGCVCGEVGN
;
A
#
# COMPACT_ATOMS: atom_id res chain seq x y z
N MET A 1 -4.87 -24.61 -11.00
CA MET A 1 -4.76 -24.48 -9.53
C MET A 1 -3.69 -23.46 -9.21
N ALA A 2 -3.93 -22.55 -8.27
CA ALA A 2 -2.91 -21.60 -7.82
C ALA A 2 -1.80 -22.36 -7.08
N LYS A 3 -0.54 -22.11 -7.41
CA LYS A 3 0.60 -22.66 -6.68
C LYS A 3 0.92 -21.77 -5.50
N ILE A 4 0.97 -22.34 -4.29
CA ILE A 4 1.22 -21.61 -3.06
C ILE A 4 2.60 -21.99 -2.53
N TYR A 5 3.38 -20.98 -2.17
CA TYR A 5 4.71 -21.11 -1.58
C TYR A 5 4.67 -20.60 -0.14
N LYS A 6 4.12 -21.43 0.76
CA LYS A 6 4.09 -21.12 2.18
C LYS A 6 5.39 -21.60 2.83
N PRO A 7 6.07 -20.78 3.65
CA PRO A 7 7.24 -21.24 4.40
C PRO A 7 6.84 -22.30 5.46
N SER A 8 7.76 -23.24 5.74
CA SER A 8 7.55 -24.28 6.76
C SER A 8 7.56 -23.71 8.17
N LYS A 9 8.31 -22.64 8.39
CA LYS A 9 8.41 -21.90 9.64
C LYS A 9 8.60 -20.41 9.37
N THR A 10 8.12 -19.57 10.29
CA THR A 10 8.29 -18.12 10.31
C THR A 10 8.80 -17.69 11.67
N PRO A 11 9.63 -16.64 11.78
CA PRO A 11 9.95 -16.04 13.06
C PRO A 11 8.70 -15.51 13.77
N SER A 12 8.74 -15.42 15.08
CA SER A 12 7.72 -14.76 15.88
C SER A 12 7.77 -13.23 15.71
N THR A 13 6.69 -12.54 16.07
CA THR A 13 6.63 -11.07 16.07
C THR A 13 7.79 -10.46 16.85
N SER A 14 8.14 -11.01 18.01
CA SER A 14 9.24 -10.53 18.85
C SER A 14 10.60 -10.66 18.16
N GLU A 15 10.84 -11.76 17.45
CA GLU A 15 12.05 -11.96 16.66
C GLU A 15 12.12 -10.99 15.48
N TYR A 16 10.98 -10.71 14.81
CA TYR A 16 10.93 -9.67 13.77
C TYR A 16 11.24 -8.28 14.34
N VAL A 17 10.66 -7.91 15.48
CA VAL A 17 10.94 -6.62 16.12
C VAL A 17 12.42 -6.49 16.48
N ALA A 18 12.99 -7.49 17.15
CA ALA A 18 14.39 -7.49 17.57
C ALA A 18 15.33 -7.45 16.35
N GLY A 19 15.08 -8.31 15.35
CA GLY A 19 15.87 -8.40 14.15
C GLY A 19 15.84 -7.12 13.31
N LEU A 20 14.66 -6.55 13.04
CA LEU A 20 14.51 -5.31 12.29
C LEU A 20 15.16 -4.12 12.99
N LYS A 21 15.05 -4.04 14.33
CA LYS A 21 15.78 -3.03 15.12
C LYS A 21 17.29 -3.15 14.95
N SER A 22 17.84 -4.38 15.03
CA SER A 22 19.27 -4.61 14.96
C SER A 22 19.88 -4.28 13.59
N ILE A 23 19.12 -4.52 12.51
CA ILE A 23 19.58 -4.26 11.14
C ILE A 23 19.16 -2.90 10.59
N LYS A 24 18.41 -2.08 11.34
CA LYS A 24 17.90 -0.78 10.88
C LYS A 24 18.94 0.09 10.16
N PRO A 25 20.19 0.20 10.62
CA PRO A 25 21.22 0.98 9.94
C PRO A 25 21.64 0.41 8.56
N GLN A 26 21.31 -0.83 8.27
CA GLN A 26 21.63 -1.53 7.02
C GLN A 26 20.47 -1.56 6.03
N ILE A 27 19.28 -1.10 6.46
CA ILE A 27 18.05 -1.11 5.65
C ILE A 27 18.01 0.20 4.85
N SER A 28 17.85 0.10 3.53
CA SER A 28 17.63 1.27 2.69
C SER A 28 16.20 1.76 2.76
N ASP A 29 15.98 3.06 2.46
CA ASP A 29 14.64 3.66 2.40
C ASP A 29 13.74 2.92 1.40
N SER A 30 14.29 2.45 0.29
CA SER A 30 13.53 1.64 -0.68
C SER A 30 13.04 0.32 -0.10
N GLN A 31 13.81 -0.33 0.78
CA GLN A 31 13.38 -1.55 1.46
C GLN A 31 12.32 -1.28 2.52
N ILE A 32 12.42 -0.15 3.23
CA ILE A 32 11.37 0.28 4.16
C ILE A 32 10.08 0.57 3.40
N ARG A 33 10.15 1.34 2.30
CA ARG A 33 8.97 1.62 1.46
C ARG A 33 8.32 0.35 0.92
N LEU A 34 9.09 -0.65 0.50
CA LEU A 34 8.54 -1.92 0.05
C LEU A 34 7.69 -2.61 1.13
N LEU A 35 8.20 -2.68 2.36
CA LEU A 35 7.46 -3.26 3.49
C LEU A 35 6.20 -2.46 3.81
N GLN A 36 6.29 -1.12 3.81
CA GLN A 36 5.16 -0.23 4.07
C GLN A 36 4.07 -0.37 3.00
N GLN A 37 4.43 -0.32 1.72
CA GLN A 37 3.46 -0.43 0.62
C GLN A 37 2.80 -1.80 0.57
N GLN A 38 3.51 -2.86 0.89
CA GLN A 38 2.90 -4.18 1.02
C GLN A 38 1.97 -4.27 2.23
N TYR A 39 2.33 -3.65 3.35
CA TYR A 39 1.47 -3.60 4.54
C TYR A 39 0.13 -2.93 4.25
N TYR A 40 0.12 -1.82 3.48
CA TYR A 40 -1.09 -1.08 3.12
C TYR A 40 -1.87 -1.68 1.94
N ALA A 41 -1.33 -2.68 1.25
CA ALA A 41 -2.07 -3.37 0.19
C ALA A 41 -3.29 -4.13 0.74
N LEU A 42 -4.32 -4.29 -0.09
CA LEU A 42 -5.52 -5.06 0.27
C LEU A 42 -5.12 -6.48 0.72
N ASP A 43 -5.59 -6.89 1.89
CA ASP A 43 -5.22 -8.16 2.54
C ASP A 43 -3.69 -8.35 2.66
N ARG A 44 -2.91 -7.27 2.57
CA ARG A 44 -1.45 -7.28 2.54
C ARG A 44 -0.88 -8.15 1.42
N LYS A 45 -1.67 -8.33 0.35
CA LYS A 45 -1.36 -9.15 -0.83
C LYS A 45 -1.17 -8.26 -2.05
N ILE A 46 -0.02 -8.36 -2.69
CA ILE A 46 0.34 -7.50 -3.83
C ILE A 46 1.26 -8.22 -4.81
N ALA A 47 1.14 -7.90 -6.10
CA ALA A 47 2.06 -8.38 -7.11
C ALA A 47 3.37 -7.58 -7.11
N ALA A 48 4.49 -8.24 -7.43
CA ALA A 48 5.81 -7.58 -7.47
C ALA A 48 5.87 -6.38 -8.43
N THR A 49 5.12 -6.42 -9.53
CA THR A 49 5.01 -5.32 -10.49
C THR A 49 4.29 -4.11 -9.92
N GLU A 50 3.19 -4.33 -9.21
CA GLU A 50 2.40 -3.28 -8.55
C GLU A 50 3.18 -2.67 -7.38
N LEU A 51 3.83 -3.53 -6.59
CA LEU A 51 4.68 -3.10 -5.48
C LEU A 51 5.86 -2.24 -5.95
N ALA A 52 6.44 -2.56 -7.13
CA ALA A 52 7.50 -1.73 -7.72
C ALA A 52 7.02 -0.31 -8.02
N VAL A 53 5.81 -0.16 -8.54
CA VAL A 53 5.22 1.15 -8.84
C VAL A 53 4.94 1.93 -7.55
N LEU A 54 4.24 1.31 -6.59
CA LEU A 54 3.88 1.97 -5.33
C LEU A 54 5.09 2.36 -4.48
N ALA A 55 6.15 1.55 -4.50
CA ALA A 55 7.40 1.84 -3.79
C ALA A 55 8.38 2.70 -4.59
N GLU A 56 7.98 3.21 -5.76
CA GLU A 56 8.79 4.06 -6.65
C GLU A 56 10.12 3.41 -7.09
N ILE A 57 10.10 2.11 -7.36
CA ILE A 57 11.26 1.35 -7.79
C ILE A 57 11.40 1.42 -9.32
N LYS A 58 12.27 2.29 -9.82
CA LYS A 58 12.44 2.57 -11.26
C LYS A 58 12.78 1.34 -12.11
N SER A 59 13.47 0.35 -11.54
CA SER A 59 13.95 -0.85 -12.25
C SER A 59 12.95 -2.03 -12.25
N GLY A 60 11.72 -1.83 -11.80
CA GLY A 60 10.62 -2.78 -11.87
C GLY A 60 10.76 -4.02 -10.96
N ARG A 61 9.99 -5.07 -11.26
CA ARG A 61 9.81 -6.27 -10.40
C ARG A 61 11.09 -7.02 -10.07
N GLY A 62 12.07 -7.03 -10.97
CA GLY A 62 13.36 -7.72 -10.74
C GLY A 62 14.11 -7.12 -9.56
N THR A 63 14.10 -5.79 -9.45
CA THR A 63 14.72 -5.07 -8.34
C THR A 63 13.95 -5.27 -7.04
N VAL A 64 12.62 -5.36 -7.07
CA VAL A 64 11.81 -5.68 -5.88
C VAL A 64 12.19 -7.04 -5.30
N ASN A 65 12.28 -8.08 -6.16
CA ASN A 65 12.76 -9.41 -5.75
C ASN A 65 14.15 -9.36 -5.11
N LEU A 66 15.05 -8.59 -5.71
CA LEU A 66 16.43 -8.43 -5.22
C LEU A 66 16.47 -7.72 -3.87
N LEU A 67 15.69 -6.64 -3.69
CA LEU A 67 15.64 -5.88 -2.45
C LEU A 67 15.04 -6.72 -1.31
N TYR A 68 13.95 -7.44 -1.55
CA TYR A 68 13.38 -8.38 -0.58
C TYR A 68 14.32 -9.52 -0.25
N GLY A 69 14.99 -10.08 -1.27
CA GLY A 69 15.97 -11.13 -1.06
C GLY A 69 17.16 -10.66 -0.21
N ARG A 70 17.71 -9.48 -0.49
CA ARG A 70 18.80 -8.88 0.29
C ARG A 70 18.38 -8.60 1.73
N LEU A 71 17.23 -7.98 1.92
CA LEU A 71 16.68 -7.67 3.25
C LEU A 71 16.49 -8.96 4.05
N GLY A 72 15.85 -10.00 3.45
CA GLY A 72 15.64 -11.29 4.09
C GLY A 72 16.98 -11.96 4.49
N ARG A 73 18.00 -11.90 3.63
CA ARG A 73 19.32 -12.45 3.94
C ARG A 73 19.98 -11.76 5.13
N ILE A 74 19.96 -10.42 5.16
CA ILE A 74 20.54 -9.63 6.27
C ILE A 74 19.78 -9.94 7.57
N PHE A 75 18.46 -9.95 7.51
CA PHE A 75 17.60 -10.23 8.64
C PHE A 75 17.84 -11.64 9.21
N CYS A 76 17.78 -12.65 8.36
CA CYS A 76 18.01 -14.05 8.78
C CYS A 76 19.39 -14.24 9.43
N LYS A 77 20.42 -13.59 8.87
CA LYS A 77 21.76 -13.61 9.47
C LYS A 77 21.77 -12.98 10.86
N ALA A 78 21.05 -11.90 11.05
CA ALA A 78 21.02 -11.17 12.33
C ALA A 78 20.34 -11.95 13.47
N ILE A 79 19.30 -12.76 13.15
CA ILE A 79 18.56 -13.54 14.15
C ILE A 79 18.91 -15.03 14.17
N GLY A 80 19.88 -15.47 13.34
CA GLY A 80 20.25 -16.89 13.25
C GLY A 80 19.17 -17.79 12.66
N PHE A 81 18.33 -17.27 11.76
CA PHE A 81 17.19 -18.00 11.17
C PHE A 81 17.54 -18.49 9.76
N GLU A 82 17.15 -19.71 9.44
CA GLU A 82 17.30 -20.29 8.10
C GLU A 82 15.94 -20.49 7.45
N PRO A 83 15.61 -19.77 6.35
CA PRO A 83 14.39 -19.97 5.58
C PRO A 83 14.47 -21.25 4.74
N ASP A 84 13.31 -21.66 4.18
CA ASP A 84 13.25 -22.83 3.31
C ASP A 84 14.16 -22.71 2.09
N GLN A 85 14.79 -23.83 1.75
CA GLN A 85 15.55 -23.96 0.52
C GLN A 85 14.65 -24.31 -0.66
N ARG A 86 15.09 -23.93 -1.83
CA ARG A 86 14.55 -24.41 -3.11
C ARG A 86 15.15 -25.78 -3.42
N GLU A 87 14.53 -26.53 -4.34
CA GLU A 87 15.03 -27.80 -4.85
C GLU A 87 16.50 -27.72 -5.35
N VAL A 88 16.89 -26.54 -5.86
CA VAL A 88 18.25 -26.25 -6.32
C VAL A 88 19.22 -25.86 -5.20
N GLY A 89 18.85 -26.01 -3.94
CA GLY A 89 19.70 -25.74 -2.77
C GLY A 89 19.87 -24.25 -2.41
N THR A 90 19.20 -23.32 -3.10
CA THR A 90 19.23 -21.89 -2.77
C THR A 90 18.10 -21.49 -1.85
N TYR A 91 18.33 -20.54 -0.94
CA TYR A 91 17.30 -20.07 -0.03
C TYR A 91 16.26 -19.15 -0.71
N ARG A 92 15.01 -19.26 -0.25
CA ARG A 92 13.94 -18.32 -0.61
C ARG A 92 13.91 -17.14 0.36
N TRP A 93 14.86 -16.25 0.28
CA TRP A 93 14.99 -15.13 1.23
C TRP A 93 13.75 -14.24 1.36
N TRP A 94 12.96 -14.08 0.30
CA TRP A 94 11.71 -13.31 0.35
C TRP A 94 10.62 -13.99 1.18
N SER A 95 10.67 -15.32 1.35
CA SER A 95 9.65 -16.08 2.11
C SER A 95 9.64 -15.74 3.60
N ILE A 96 10.68 -15.06 4.08
CA ILE A 96 10.69 -14.54 5.44
C ILE A 96 9.65 -13.43 5.66
N TRP A 97 9.28 -12.71 4.62
CA TRP A 97 8.33 -11.60 4.70
C TRP A 97 6.92 -12.00 4.30
N SER A 98 6.77 -12.99 3.43
CA SER A 98 5.51 -13.26 2.73
C SER A 98 5.34 -14.71 2.32
N THR A 99 4.07 -15.13 2.25
CA THR A 99 3.64 -16.31 1.48
C THR A 99 3.51 -15.90 0.02
N GLY A 100 4.01 -16.73 -0.90
CA GLY A 100 3.90 -16.50 -2.35
C GLY A 100 2.71 -17.24 -2.96
N TYR A 101 2.05 -16.58 -3.90
CA TYR A 101 0.94 -17.15 -4.67
C TYR A 101 1.19 -16.96 -6.16
N GLU A 102 1.09 -18.02 -6.93
CA GLU A 102 1.16 -17.99 -8.38
C GLU A 102 -0.25 -18.14 -8.93
N GLU A 103 -0.78 -17.08 -9.53
CA GLU A 103 -2.14 -17.01 -10.07
C GLU A 103 -2.06 -16.55 -11.54
N GLY A 104 -2.34 -17.47 -12.46
CA GLY A 104 -2.13 -17.22 -13.89
C GLY A 104 -0.67 -16.88 -14.18
N ASN A 105 -0.44 -15.72 -14.82
CA ASN A 105 0.89 -15.23 -15.16
C ASN A 105 1.48 -14.27 -14.11
N LYS A 106 0.79 -14.08 -12.97
CA LYS A 106 1.20 -13.16 -11.92
C LYS A 106 1.65 -13.92 -10.68
N PHE A 107 2.65 -13.36 -10.01
CA PHE A 107 3.13 -13.82 -8.72
C PHE A 107 2.84 -12.76 -7.67
N PHE A 108 2.09 -13.14 -6.62
CA PHE A 108 1.70 -12.29 -5.51
C PHE A 108 2.45 -12.67 -4.26
N TRP A 109 2.72 -11.68 -3.43
CA TRP A 109 3.18 -11.85 -2.06
C TRP A 109 2.10 -11.40 -1.09
N GLN A 110 1.81 -12.22 -0.10
CA GLN A 110 0.98 -11.85 1.03
C GLN A 110 1.84 -11.80 2.28
N MET A 111 1.94 -10.62 2.90
CA MET A 111 2.75 -10.41 4.09
C MET A 111 2.29 -11.30 5.24
N HIS A 112 3.25 -11.82 6.01
CA HIS A 112 2.95 -12.58 7.21
C HIS A 112 2.36 -11.68 8.29
N PRO A 113 1.37 -12.15 9.07
CA PRO A 113 0.77 -11.39 10.18
C PRO A 113 1.81 -10.90 11.19
N GLU A 114 2.80 -11.74 11.50
CA GLU A 114 3.88 -11.45 12.45
C GLU A 114 4.78 -10.30 11.98
N VAL A 115 5.02 -10.21 10.66
CA VAL A 115 5.76 -9.08 10.06
C VAL A 115 4.93 -7.79 10.20
N ALA A 116 3.65 -7.85 9.87
CA ALA A 116 2.77 -6.70 9.94
C ALA A 116 2.69 -6.13 11.37
N GLU A 117 2.49 -7.01 12.35
CA GLU A 117 2.47 -6.63 13.76
C GLU A 117 3.82 -6.04 14.21
N ALA A 118 4.94 -6.61 13.77
CA ALA A 118 6.26 -6.08 14.06
C ALA A 118 6.46 -4.68 13.48
N LEU A 119 5.98 -4.40 12.26
CA LEU A 119 6.05 -3.07 11.66
C LEU A 119 5.22 -2.04 12.44
N GLU A 120 4.04 -2.43 12.95
CA GLU A 120 3.20 -1.61 13.82
C GLU A 120 3.92 -1.29 15.15
N ILE A 121 4.48 -2.30 15.83
CA ILE A 121 5.24 -2.13 17.09
C ILE A 121 6.46 -1.23 16.89
N LEU A 122 7.11 -1.30 15.72
CA LEU A 122 8.25 -0.46 15.38
C LEU A 122 7.88 0.98 15.01
N GLY A 123 6.58 1.27 14.84
CA GLY A 123 6.10 2.56 14.36
C GLY A 123 6.50 2.85 12.90
N TRP A 124 6.77 1.81 12.10
CA TRP A 124 7.10 1.97 10.69
C TRP A 124 5.86 2.09 9.81
N VAL A 125 4.73 1.65 10.33
CA VAL A 125 3.39 1.77 9.75
C VAL A 125 2.39 2.14 10.83
N SER A 126 1.31 2.81 10.45
CA SER A 126 0.18 3.06 11.35
C SER A 126 -0.84 1.94 11.18
N SER A 127 -1.29 1.35 12.29
CA SER A 127 -2.34 0.32 12.21
C SER A 127 -3.65 0.94 11.72
N HIS A 128 -4.42 0.20 10.91
CA HIS A 128 -5.77 0.64 10.53
C HIS A 128 -6.73 0.84 11.73
N LYS A 129 -6.34 0.37 12.92
CA LYS A 129 -7.07 0.62 14.18
C LYS A 129 -6.90 2.06 14.66
N ASP A 130 -5.79 2.71 14.29
CA ASP A 130 -5.54 4.12 14.62
C ASP A 130 -6.22 5.11 13.66
N ALA A 131 -6.85 4.63 12.59
CA ALA A 131 -7.73 5.44 11.73
C ALA A 131 -8.94 6.02 12.47
N SER A 132 -9.18 5.58 13.71
CA SER A 132 -10.13 6.20 14.65
C SER A 132 -9.54 7.41 15.40
N ASN A 133 -8.24 7.72 15.21
CA ASN A 133 -7.63 8.92 15.79
C ASN A 133 -7.97 10.14 14.90
N PRO A 134 -8.73 11.12 15.42
CA PRO A 134 -9.20 12.27 14.63
C PRO A 134 -8.07 13.16 14.07
N LEU A 135 -6.80 12.92 14.45
CA LEU A 135 -5.64 13.67 13.96
C LEU A 135 -5.08 13.15 12.62
N ASN A 136 -5.49 11.95 12.16
CA ASN A 136 -5.05 11.35 10.89
C ASN A 136 -6.17 11.27 9.83
N LEU A 137 -7.30 11.90 10.08
CA LEU A 137 -8.35 12.05 9.07
C LEU A 137 -7.86 13.11 8.07
N TYR A 138 -7.84 12.75 6.79
CA TYR A 138 -7.77 13.77 5.76
C TYR A 138 -8.93 14.76 5.98
N PRO A 139 -8.72 16.08 5.80
CA PRO A 139 -9.72 17.10 6.10
C PRO A 139 -11.11 16.82 5.51
N ASP A 140 -11.17 16.02 4.48
CA ASP A 140 -12.33 15.76 3.64
C ASP A 140 -13.05 14.44 3.95
N GLU A 141 -12.62 13.67 4.97
CA GLU A 141 -13.31 12.43 5.33
C GLU A 141 -14.63 12.71 6.07
N ILE A 142 -15.70 12.12 5.55
CA ILE A 142 -17.06 12.27 6.14
C ILE A 142 -17.09 11.60 7.52
N LYS A 143 -17.13 12.40 8.58
CA LYS A 143 -17.14 11.96 9.99
C LYS A 143 -18.42 11.23 10.42
N LYS A 144 -19.52 11.29 9.63
CA LYS A 144 -20.79 10.59 9.89
C LYS A 144 -21.50 10.26 8.59
N ALA A 145 -21.75 8.97 8.33
CA ALA A 145 -22.60 8.54 7.23
C ALA A 145 -24.06 8.98 7.49
N LYS A 146 -24.66 9.69 6.53
CA LYS A 146 -26.12 9.92 6.52
C LYS A 146 -26.79 8.70 5.89
N ILE A 147 -27.70 8.08 6.64
CA ILE A 147 -28.51 6.95 6.14
C ILE A 147 -29.68 7.52 5.34
N TYR A 148 -29.74 7.21 4.05
CA TYR A 148 -30.89 7.49 3.20
C TYR A 148 -31.69 6.20 3.02
N ARG A 149 -33.03 6.29 3.23
CA ARG A 149 -33.95 5.15 3.13
C ARG A 149 -34.58 5.11 1.73
N GLU A 150 -33.80 4.72 0.71
CA GLU A 150 -34.41 4.27 -0.57
C GLU A 150 -33.37 3.39 -1.31
N GLY A 151 -33.76 2.16 -1.59
CA GLY A 151 -32.95 1.20 -2.34
C GLY A 151 -31.89 0.47 -1.51
N THR A 152 -31.17 -0.44 -2.13
CA THR A 152 -30.05 -1.16 -1.52
C THR A 152 -28.93 -0.16 -1.22
N VAL A 153 -28.72 0.16 0.07
CA VAL A 153 -27.70 1.12 0.51
C VAL A 153 -26.35 0.43 0.48
N GLN A 154 -25.54 0.78 -0.51
CA GLN A 154 -24.12 0.50 -0.48
C GLN A 154 -23.43 1.73 0.14
N GLN A 155 -22.87 1.58 1.34
CA GLN A 155 -22.05 2.64 1.93
C GLN A 155 -20.71 2.65 1.21
N ILE A 156 -20.49 3.69 0.41
CA ILE A 156 -19.18 3.95 -0.20
C ILE A 156 -18.58 5.13 0.57
N LEU A 157 -17.48 4.91 1.26
CA LEU A 157 -16.63 6.00 1.77
C LEU A 157 -15.92 6.63 0.57
N VAL A 158 -16.38 7.79 0.15
CA VAL A 158 -15.72 8.60 -0.89
C VAL A 158 -15.17 9.86 -0.24
N ASN A 159 -13.92 10.17 -0.56
CA ASN A 159 -13.35 11.47 -0.27
C ASN A 159 -14.01 12.49 -1.21
N ALA A 160 -14.86 13.35 -0.68
CA ALA A 160 -15.42 14.47 -1.43
C ALA A 160 -14.40 15.62 -1.39
N TYR A 161 -13.67 15.81 -2.49
CA TYR A 161 -12.85 17.01 -2.67
C TYR A 161 -13.77 18.16 -3.03
N GLU A 162 -14.16 18.94 -2.03
CA GLU A 162 -14.82 20.21 -2.28
C GLU A 162 -13.76 21.24 -2.65
N ARG A 163 -13.80 21.74 -3.87
CA ARG A 163 -12.93 22.84 -4.27
C ARG A 163 -13.33 24.06 -3.45
N ASP A 164 -12.33 24.75 -2.93
CA ASP A 164 -12.53 26.03 -2.25
C ASP A 164 -13.38 26.96 -3.15
N SER A 165 -14.54 27.36 -2.63
CA SER A 165 -15.50 28.24 -3.34
C SER A 165 -14.85 29.57 -3.75
N HIS A 166 -13.89 30.06 -2.98
CA HIS A 166 -13.09 31.26 -3.29
C HIS A 166 -12.17 31.04 -4.49
N ALA A 167 -11.45 29.90 -4.51
CA ALA A 167 -10.57 29.57 -5.63
C ALA A 167 -11.37 29.37 -6.93
N ARG A 168 -12.59 28.79 -6.83
CA ARG A 168 -13.49 28.67 -7.97
C ARG A 168 -13.97 30.05 -8.46
N ALA A 169 -14.34 30.94 -7.56
CA ALA A 169 -14.79 32.28 -7.92
C ALA A 169 -13.71 33.11 -8.61
N GLU A 170 -12.48 33.07 -8.10
CA GLU A 170 -11.32 33.74 -8.70
C GLU A 170 -10.97 33.14 -10.07
N CYS A 171 -11.04 31.83 -10.22
CA CYS A 171 -10.78 31.15 -11.48
C CYS A 171 -11.82 31.54 -12.56
N ILE A 172 -13.12 31.60 -12.20
CA ILE A 172 -14.19 32.02 -13.10
C ILE A 172 -14.03 33.51 -13.48
N LYS A 173 -13.60 34.36 -12.54
CA LYS A 173 -13.37 35.77 -12.79
C LYS A 173 -12.22 36.00 -13.74
N GLU A 174 -11.14 35.24 -13.66
CA GLU A 174 -9.95 35.38 -14.49
C GLU A 174 -10.11 34.74 -15.87
N TYR A 175 -10.71 33.54 -15.94
CA TYR A 175 -10.78 32.71 -17.15
C TYR A 175 -12.18 32.61 -17.76
N GLY A 176 -13.21 33.13 -17.10
CA GLY A 176 -14.59 32.98 -17.54
C GLY A 176 -15.17 31.55 -17.34
N LEU A 177 -16.33 31.33 -17.94
CA LEU A 177 -17.00 30.00 -17.94
C LEU A 177 -16.72 29.21 -19.20
N ASP A 178 -15.87 29.72 -20.09
CA ASP A 178 -15.49 29.09 -21.33
C ASP A 178 -14.38 28.07 -21.13
N TRP A 179 -14.52 26.91 -21.70
CA TRP A 179 -13.44 25.93 -21.68
C TRP A 179 -12.31 26.41 -22.60
N SER A 180 -11.18 26.76 -22.00
CA SER A 180 -10.03 27.38 -22.65
C SER A 180 -9.40 26.56 -23.79
N ILE A 181 -9.73 25.26 -23.93
CA ILE A 181 -9.20 24.39 -25.00
C ILE A 181 -10.11 24.39 -26.23
N CYS A 182 -11.43 24.43 -26.06
CA CYS A 182 -12.40 24.29 -27.16
C CYS A 182 -13.44 25.43 -27.25
N GLY A 183 -13.41 26.41 -26.35
CA GLY A 183 -14.34 27.54 -26.35
C GLY A 183 -15.79 27.19 -26.07
N VAL A 184 -16.06 26.04 -25.45
CA VAL A 184 -17.43 25.59 -25.16
C VAL A 184 -17.85 26.06 -23.78
N LEU A 185 -18.98 26.76 -23.71
CA LEU A 185 -19.65 27.15 -22.46
C LEU A 185 -20.24 25.91 -21.77
N PHE A 186 -19.88 25.66 -20.53
CA PHE A 186 -20.36 24.52 -19.75
C PHE A 186 -21.89 24.48 -19.62
N GLY A 187 -22.51 25.65 -19.44
CA GLY A 187 -23.97 25.79 -19.39
C GLY A 187 -24.70 25.37 -20.68
N CYS A 188 -24.06 25.47 -21.85
CA CYS A 188 -24.66 25.07 -23.11
C CYS A 188 -24.67 23.56 -23.32
N VAL A 189 -23.76 22.80 -22.67
CA VAL A 189 -23.61 21.36 -22.86
C VAL A 189 -24.24 20.58 -21.69
N CYS A 190 -24.12 21.07 -20.47
CA CYS A 190 -24.56 20.38 -19.25
C CYS A 190 -25.81 20.97 -18.58
N GLY A 191 -26.41 22.04 -19.14
CA GLY A 191 -27.55 22.74 -18.57
C GLY A 191 -27.24 23.42 -17.23
N GLU A 192 -28.28 23.73 -16.45
CA GLU A 192 -28.14 24.44 -15.16
C GLU A 192 -27.29 23.69 -14.10
N VAL A 193 -27.09 22.39 -14.25
CA VAL A 193 -26.26 21.57 -13.35
C VAL A 193 -24.75 21.72 -13.62
N GLY A 194 -24.37 22.30 -14.75
CA GLY A 194 -22.98 22.50 -15.17
C GLY A 194 -22.36 23.83 -14.73
N ASN A 195 -23.08 24.65 -13.99
CA ASN A 195 -22.63 25.94 -13.46
C ASN A 195 -22.13 25.85 -12.02
#